data_307e61ff5de0cb65ead4317a408529b6
#
_entry.id   307e61ff5de0cb65ead4317a408529b6
#
_cell.length_a   1.000
_cell.length_b   1.000
_cell.length_c   1.000
_cell.angle_alpha   90.00
_cell.angle_beta   90.00
_cell.angle_gamma   90.00
#
_symmetry.space_group_name_H-M   'P 1'
#
loop_
_entity.id
_entity.type
_entity.pdbx_description
1 polymer ?
#
loop_
_entity_poly.entity_id
_entity_poly.type
_entity_poly.pdbx_seq_one_letter_code
_entity_poly.pdbx_strand_id
1 'polypeptide(L)'
;RLESLKNITERYDGYGNSIRRVMDNKNQEPGLLGVVADLIKVEKQYEIAIETALGGSIQNIVTDNEDTAKKMISFLKTNKFGRATFLPLTSMRGGGGIRNEEALKEPGVIGTADKLVYVEARFTGLAEQLLGRTLVVRTIDDGILIARKYKQSIRLVTLEGELINPGGSMTGGAFKNSSNLLSRRREIEEFEKTVAMLKKDMDAAEADVSRIKSERAGCYNMVDDIRQELRKASVIENTAKMNAEQTKTRMEEAKQSCAGYVAEQGKLERELGEIIENEESIRMELEVSENL
;
A
#
# COMPACT_ATOMS: atom_id res chain seq x y z
N ARG A 1 0.03 0.55 16.00
CA ARG A 1 -1.37 0.57 16.48
C ARG A 1 -2.10 -0.73 16.21
N LEU A 2 -2.04 -1.28 14.98
CA LEU A 2 -2.66 -2.59 14.66
C LEU A 2 -2.19 -3.70 15.60
N GLU A 3 -0.89 -3.83 15.79
CA GLU A 3 -0.28 -4.86 16.65
C GLU A 3 -0.70 -4.69 18.12
N SER A 4 -0.77 -3.45 18.61
CA SER A 4 -1.28 -3.15 19.95
C SER A 4 -2.75 -3.54 20.11
N LEU A 5 -3.60 -3.23 19.13
CA LEU A 5 -5.02 -3.62 19.16
C LEU A 5 -5.20 -5.14 19.08
N LYS A 6 -4.43 -5.83 18.25
CA LYS A 6 -4.42 -7.31 18.19
C LYS A 6 -4.02 -7.91 19.52
N ASN A 7 -2.94 -7.47 20.11
CA ASN A 7 -2.47 -7.96 21.41
C ASN A 7 -3.52 -7.80 22.51
N ILE A 8 -4.21 -6.64 22.55
CA ILE A 8 -5.30 -6.38 23.49
C ILE A 8 -6.46 -7.35 23.25
N THR A 9 -6.81 -7.62 21.98
CA THR A 9 -7.91 -8.51 21.62
C THR A 9 -7.56 -9.96 21.86
N GLU A 10 -6.37 -10.43 21.50
CA GLU A 10 -5.90 -11.80 21.74
C GLU A 10 -5.78 -12.14 23.22
N ARG A 11 -5.46 -11.13 24.07
CA ARG A 11 -5.39 -11.29 25.51
C ARG A 11 -6.73 -11.14 26.20
N TYR A 12 -7.79 -10.84 25.43
CA TYR A 12 -9.11 -10.51 25.99
C TYR A 12 -9.04 -9.40 27.06
N ASP A 13 -8.16 -8.42 26.85
CA ASP A 13 -8.06 -7.27 27.75
C ASP A 13 -9.32 -6.40 27.63
N GLY A 14 -9.97 -6.15 28.78
CA GLY A 14 -11.28 -5.51 28.87
C GLY A 14 -12.43 -6.48 29.06
N TYR A 15 -12.20 -7.80 28.97
CA TYR A 15 -13.17 -8.81 29.37
C TYR A 15 -13.01 -9.21 30.84
N GLY A 16 -14.04 -9.81 31.43
CA GLY A 16 -13.96 -10.35 32.80
C GLY A 16 -12.86 -11.42 32.91
N ASN A 17 -12.23 -11.50 34.09
CA ASN A 17 -11.14 -12.47 34.32
C ASN A 17 -11.54 -13.93 34.00
N SER A 18 -12.77 -14.32 34.32
CA SER A 18 -13.30 -15.66 34.01
C SER A 18 -13.32 -15.96 32.50
N ILE A 19 -13.72 -14.97 31.69
CA ILE A 19 -13.81 -15.09 30.24
C ILE A 19 -12.41 -15.26 29.67
N ARG A 20 -11.46 -14.41 30.05
CA ARG A 20 -10.06 -14.50 29.65
C ARG A 20 -9.48 -15.86 29.97
N ARG A 21 -9.65 -16.37 31.19
CA ARG A 21 -9.15 -17.69 31.60
C ARG A 21 -9.74 -18.86 30.80
N VAL A 22 -10.99 -18.75 30.38
CA VAL A 22 -11.59 -19.76 29.49
C VAL A 22 -11.00 -19.64 28.09
N MET A 23 -10.89 -18.42 27.57
CA MET A 23 -10.39 -18.20 26.20
C MET A 23 -8.90 -18.53 26.03
N ASP A 24 -8.10 -18.47 27.11
CA ASP A 24 -6.71 -18.98 27.13
C ASP A 24 -6.63 -20.48 26.76
N ASN A 25 -7.72 -21.24 26.96
CA ASN A 25 -7.80 -22.65 26.60
C ASN A 25 -8.33 -22.90 25.17
N LYS A 26 -8.60 -21.87 24.37
CA LYS A 26 -9.21 -22.01 23.04
C LYS A 26 -8.40 -22.92 22.11
N ASN A 27 -7.07 -22.87 22.18
CA ASN A 27 -6.20 -23.72 21.36
C ASN A 27 -6.22 -25.20 21.78
N GLN A 28 -6.59 -25.50 23.04
CA GLN A 28 -6.65 -26.86 23.60
C GLN A 28 -8.04 -27.46 23.51
N GLU A 29 -9.06 -26.61 23.37
CA GLU A 29 -10.46 -26.99 23.34
C GLU A 29 -11.15 -26.44 22.07
N PRO A 30 -11.15 -27.21 20.97
CA PRO A 30 -11.72 -26.76 19.69
C PRO A 30 -13.20 -26.39 19.74
N GLY A 31 -13.94 -26.92 20.72
CA GLY A 31 -15.34 -26.57 20.95
C GLY A 31 -15.57 -25.17 21.49
N LEU A 32 -14.52 -24.43 21.90
CA LEU A 32 -14.59 -23.02 22.25
C LEU A 32 -14.54 -22.16 20.99
N LEU A 33 -15.66 -21.65 20.54
CA LEU A 33 -15.76 -20.92 19.28
C LEU A 33 -15.32 -19.46 19.38
N GLY A 34 -15.54 -18.83 20.52
CA GLY A 34 -15.18 -17.43 20.78
C GLY A 34 -16.14 -16.77 21.75
N VAL A 35 -16.04 -15.46 21.90
CA VAL A 35 -17.04 -14.66 22.56
C VAL A 35 -18.00 -14.02 21.54
N VAL A 36 -19.20 -13.65 21.94
CA VAL A 36 -20.21 -13.06 21.03
C VAL A 36 -19.64 -11.89 20.24
N ALA A 37 -18.87 -11.00 20.88
CA ALA A 37 -18.23 -9.88 20.21
C ALA A 37 -17.29 -10.29 19.07
N ASP A 38 -16.67 -11.46 19.14
CA ASP A 38 -15.76 -11.96 18.09
C ASP A 38 -16.49 -12.55 16.88
N LEU A 39 -17.76 -12.93 17.06
CA LEU A 39 -18.53 -13.66 16.05
C LEU A 39 -19.51 -12.77 15.27
N ILE A 40 -19.78 -11.57 15.77
CA ILE A 40 -20.72 -10.61 15.18
C ILE A 40 -19.94 -9.46 14.53
N LYS A 41 -20.27 -9.15 13.27
CA LYS A 41 -19.80 -7.95 12.57
C LYS A 41 -20.97 -6.99 12.39
N VAL A 42 -20.68 -5.69 12.51
CA VAL A 42 -21.69 -4.66 12.43
C VAL A 42 -21.16 -3.42 11.70
N GLU A 43 -22.02 -2.72 10.97
CA GLU A 43 -21.66 -1.44 10.38
C GLU A 43 -21.51 -0.36 11.45
N LYS A 44 -20.58 0.57 11.24
CA LYS A 44 -20.22 1.65 12.17
C LYS A 44 -21.42 2.39 12.73
N GLN A 45 -22.43 2.67 11.90
CA GLN A 45 -23.61 3.41 12.29
C GLN A 45 -24.52 2.67 13.29
N TYR A 46 -24.41 1.34 13.38
CA TYR A 46 -25.22 0.50 14.26
C TYR A 46 -24.45 -0.04 15.47
N GLU A 47 -23.13 0.20 15.58
CA GLU A 47 -22.28 -0.37 16.64
C GLU A 47 -22.84 -0.09 18.03
N ILE A 48 -23.16 1.17 18.32
CA ILE A 48 -23.69 1.59 19.63
C ILE A 48 -25.04 0.91 19.93
N ALA A 49 -25.94 0.89 18.96
CA ALA A 49 -27.24 0.26 19.09
C ALA A 49 -27.11 -1.25 19.37
N ILE A 50 -26.29 -1.95 18.60
CA ILE A 50 -26.09 -3.40 18.75
C ILE A 50 -25.37 -3.74 20.04
N GLU A 51 -24.34 -2.96 20.42
CA GLU A 51 -23.63 -3.15 21.69
C GLU A 51 -24.57 -2.96 22.89
N THR A 52 -25.44 -1.95 22.84
CA THR A 52 -26.48 -1.73 23.83
C THR A 52 -27.53 -2.84 23.84
N ALA A 53 -27.96 -3.30 22.67
CA ALA A 53 -28.92 -4.39 22.55
C ALA A 53 -28.38 -5.71 23.13
N LEU A 54 -27.09 -6.02 22.89
CA LEU A 54 -26.42 -7.19 23.47
C LEU A 54 -26.16 -7.01 24.95
N GLY A 55 -25.86 -5.80 25.42
CA GLY A 55 -25.50 -5.54 26.79
C GLY A 55 -24.41 -6.51 27.30
N GLY A 56 -24.66 -7.11 28.47
CA GLY A 56 -23.72 -8.09 29.05
C GLY A 56 -23.51 -9.35 28.19
N SER A 57 -24.43 -9.69 27.30
CA SER A 57 -24.35 -10.86 26.46
C SER A 57 -23.21 -10.78 25.42
N ILE A 58 -22.71 -9.58 25.15
CA ILE A 58 -21.58 -9.35 24.22
C ILE A 58 -20.31 -10.11 24.63
N GLN A 59 -20.16 -10.37 25.93
CA GLN A 59 -19.02 -11.09 26.50
C GLN A 59 -19.29 -12.59 26.72
N ASN A 60 -20.48 -13.08 26.40
CA ASN A 60 -20.80 -14.50 26.59
C ASN A 60 -19.96 -15.37 25.67
N ILE A 61 -19.56 -16.53 26.20
CA ILE A 61 -18.71 -17.49 25.48
C ILE A 61 -19.59 -18.43 24.67
N VAL A 62 -19.30 -18.56 23.39
CA VAL A 62 -20.03 -19.44 22.48
C VAL A 62 -19.26 -20.77 22.40
N THR A 63 -19.97 -21.88 22.61
CA THR A 63 -19.46 -23.24 22.49
C THR A 63 -20.20 -23.99 21.40
N ASP A 64 -19.58 -25.02 20.86
CA ASP A 64 -20.20 -25.92 19.87
C ASP A 64 -21.41 -26.66 20.46
N ASN A 65 -21.26 -27.15 21.69
CA ASN A 65 -22.28 -27.95 22.40
C ASN A 65 -22.25 -27.73 23.92
N GLU A 66 -23.17 -28.41 24.63
CA GLU A 66 -23.34 -28.33 26.06
C GLU A 66 -22.20 -29.02 26.83
N ASP A 67 -21.58 -30.06 26.27
CA ASP A 67 -20.49 -30.80 26.93
C ASP A 67 -19.24 -29.92 27.06
N THR A 68 -18.90 -29.21 26.00
CA THR A 68 -17.83 -28.18 26.05
C THR A 68 -18.14 -27.11 27.09
N ALA A 69 -19.36 -26.59 27.12
CA ALA A 69 -19.77 -25.62 28.14
C ALA A 69 -19.62 -26.17 29.56
N LYS A 70 -20.08 -27.40 29.80
CA LYS A 70 -19.98 -28.08 31.08
C LYS A 70 -18.53 -28.27 31.54
N LYS A 71 -17.65 -28.67 30.61
CA LYS A 71 -16.22 -28.82 30.87
C LYS A 71 -15.59 -27.49 31.31
N MET A 72 -15.90 -26.40 30.64
CA MET A 72 -15.38 -25.08 30.98
C MET A 72 -15.98 -24.51 32.27
N ILE A 73 -17.23 -24.77 32.56
CA ILE A 73 -17.85 -24.45 33.85
C ILE A 73 -17.11 -25.17 34.98
N SER A 74 -16.80 -26.48 34.80
CA SER A 74 -16.05 -27.26 35.79
C SER A 74 -14.63 -26.70 35.96
N PHE A 75 -13.95 -26.32 34.88
CA PHE A 75 -12.65 -25.68 34.90
C PHE A 75 -12.68 -24.37 35.73
N LEU A 76 -13.65 -23.47 35.48
CA LEU A 76 -13.80 -22.24 36.23
C LEU A 76 -14.07 -22.49 37.73
N LYS A 77 -14.90 -23.49 38.06
CA LYS A 77 -15.23 -23.87 39.42
C LYS A 77 -14.01 -24.40 40.18
N THR A 78 -13.28 -25.37 39.57
CA THR A 78 -12.10 -26.02 40.20
C THR A 78 -11.00 -24.98 40.48
N ASN A 79 -10.75 -24.06 39.54
CA ASN A 79 -9.70 -23.05 39.67
C ASN A 79 -10.14 -21.75 40.35
N LYS A 80 -11.40 -21.63 40.78
CA LYS A 80 -11.97 -20.42 41.44
C LYS A 80 -11.79 -19.15 40.59
N PHE A 81 -11.91 -19.22 39.27
CA PHE A 81 -11.73 -18.10 38.36
C PHE A 81 -12.98 -17.23 38.17
N GLY A 82 -14.03 -17.46 38.93
CA GLY A 82 -15.29 -16.73 38.84
C GLY A 82 -16.32 -17.40 37.96
N ARG A 83 -17.23 -16.62 37.37
CA ARG A 83 -18.37 -17.11 36.58
C ARG A 83 -18.35 -16.53 35.19
N ALA A 84 -18.74 -17.32 34.18
CA ALA A 84 -19.01 -16.91 32.83
C ALA A 84 -20.31 -17.53 32.32
N THR A 85 -20.93 -16.88 31.34
CA THR A 85 -22.12 -17.41 30.66
C THR A 85 -21.67 -18.09 29.36
N PHE A 86 -22.16 -19.31 29.14
CA PHE A 86 -21.88 -20.10 27.94
C PHE A 86 -23.15 -20.22 27.10
N LEU A 87 -22.98 -20.14 25.78
CA LEU A 87 -24.04 -20.24 24.78
C LEU A 87 -23.72 -21.42 23.82
N PRO A 88 -24.21 -22.65 24.16
CA PRO A 88 -24.01 -23.79 23.27
C PRO A 88 -24.84 -23.61 21.98
N LEU A 89 -24.21 -23.74 20.82
CA LEU A 89 -24.89 -23.56 19.51
C LEU A 89 -26.02 -24.56 19.30
N THR A 90 -25.86 -25.77 19.81
CA THR A 90 -26.89 -26.82 19.78
C THR A 90 -28.22 -26.39 20.41
N SER A 91 -28.15 -25.49 21.41
CA SER A 91 -29.31 -24.90 22.09
C SER A 91 -29.79 -23.59 21.47
N MET A 92 -28.98 -22.96 20.58
CA MET A 92 -29.28 -21.67 19.94
C MET A 92 -29.95 -21.88 18.58
N ARG A 93 -31.19 -22.41 18.60
CA ARG A 93 -31.93 -22.78 17.36
C ARG A 93 -32.69 -21.64 16.70
N GLY A 94 -32.39 -20.40 17.07
CA GLY A 94 -33.16 -19.24 16.65
C GLY A 94 -34.35 -19.00 17.57
N GLY A 95 -34.53 -17.78 18.03
CA GLY A 95 -35.71 -17.35 18.79
C GLY A 95 -36.68 -16.69 17.85
N GLY A 96 -37.95 -16.96 18.00
CA GLY A 96 -38.99 -16.29 17.21
C GLY A 96 -38.76 -14.77 17.22
N GLY A 97 -38.90 -14.17 16.02
CA GLY A 97 -38.77 -12.70 15.84
C GLY A 97 -39.74 -11.89 16.68
N ILE A 98 -39.88 -10.65 16.35
CA ILE A 98 -40.84 -9.73 17.02
C ILE A 98 -42.24 -10.24 16.82
N ARG A 99 -42.99 -10.37 17.94
CA ARG A 99 -44.39 -10.85 17.90
C ARG A 99 -45.32 -9.95 17.07
N ASN A 100 -45.02 -8.66 17.00
CA ASN A 100 -45.81 -7.66 16.27
C ASN A 100 -45.05 -7.21 15.05
N GLU A 101 -45.19 -7.89 13.95
CA GLU A 101 -44.53 -7.55 12.66
C GLU A 101 -44.94 -6.16 12.14
N GLU A 102 -46.10 -5.66 12.47
CA GLU A 102 -46.55 -4.32 12.12
C GLU A 102 -45.64 -3.23 12.70
N ALA A 103 -45.00 -3.49 13.84
CA ALA A 103 -44.05 -2.56 14.43
C ALA A 103 -42.82 -2.30 13.56
N LEU A 104 -42.49 -3.22 12.67
CA LEU A 104 -41.38 -3.04 11.67
C LEU A 104 -41.69 -1.94 10.63
N LYS A 105 -42.97 -1.64 10.42
CA LYS A 105 -43.42 -0.66 9.43
C LYS A 105 -43.60 0.74 10.02
N GLU A 106 -43.39 0.92 11.33
CA GLU A 106 -43.56 2.20 12.01
C GLU A 106 -42.49 3.22 11.55
N PRO A 107 -42.90 4.50 11.45
CA PRO A 107 -41.94 5.56 11.18
C PRO A 107 -40.82 5.57 12.22
N GLY A 108 -39.57 5.78 11.78
CA GLY A 108 -38.40 5.81 12.67
C GLY A 108 -37.78 4.43 12.93
N VAL A 109 -38.44 3.33 12.59
CA VAL A 109 -37.85 1.98 12.68
C VAL A 109 -36.85 1.76 11.54
N ILE A 110 -35.67 1.24 11.88
CA ILE A 110 -34.62 0.85 10.95
C ILE A 110 -34.74 -0.63 10.63
N GLY A 111 -34.99 -1.46 11.62
CA GLY A 111 -35.13 -2.90 11.47
C GLY A 111 -34.97 -3.64 12.79
N THR A 112 -34.96 -4.97 12.72
CA THR A 112 -34.59 -5.80 13.86
C THR A 112 -33.08 -5.86 14.00
N ALA A 113 -32.57 -5.90 15.24
CA ALA A 113 -31.15 -5.85 15.49
C ALA A 113 -30.36 -7.04 14.91
N ASP A 114 -30.99 -8.21 14.76
CA ASP A 114 -30.39 -9.40 14.12
C ASP A 114 -30.18 -9.23 12.61
N LYS A 115 -30.96 -8.39 11.92
CA LYS A 115 -30.82 -8.10 10.49
C LYS A 115 -29.77 -6.99 10.20
N LEU A 116 -29.33 -6.29 11.22
CA LEU A 116 -28.32 -5.23 11.13
C LEU A 116 -26.90 -5.72 11.47
N VAL A 117 -26.75 -7.04 11.67
CA VAL A 117 -25.47 -7.68 11.95
C VAL A 117 -25.13 -8.71 10.88
N TYR A 118 -23.85 -8.92 10.66
CA TYR A 118 -23.33 -9.96 9.79
C TYR A 118 -22.66 -11.05 10.64
N VAL A 119 -23.06 -12.28 10.42
CA VAL A 119 -22.51 -13.47 11.10
C VAL A 119 -22.30 -14.60 10.09
N GLU A 120 -21.40 -15.52 10.38
CA GLU A 120 -21.32 -16.76 9.60
C GLU A 120 -22.62 -17.56 9.70
N ALA A 121 -22.97 -18.31 8.67
CA ALA A 121 -24.23 -19.05 8.59
C ALA A 121 -24.52 -19.93 9.81
N ARG A 122 -23.48 -20.54 10.40
CA ARG A 122 -23.61 -21.38 11.62
C ARG A 122 -24.01 -20.60 12.88
N PHE A 123 -23.84 -19.26 12.89
CA PHE A 123 -24.18 -18.39 14.02
C PHE A 123 -25.48 -17.63 13.82
N THR A 124 -26.21 -17.85 12.73
CA THR A 124 -27.48 -17.15 12.46
C THR A 124 -28.49 -17.34 13.59
N GLY A 125 -28.65 -18.59 14.07
CA GLY A 125 -29.55 -18.86 15.21
C GLY A 125 -29.13 -18.16 16.50
N LEU A 126 -27.82 -17.99 16.73
CA LEU A 126 -27.31 -17.24 17.86
C LEU A 126 -27.68 -15.75 17.76
N ALA A 127 -27.47 -15.14 16.59
CA ALA A 127 -27.82 -13.74 16.36
C ALA A 127 -29.32 -13.49 16.50
N GLU A 128 -30.16 -14.34 15.93
CA GLU A 128 -31.62 -14.29 16.08
C GLU A 128 -32.06 -14.43 17.55
N GLN A 129 -31.44 -15.34 18.30
CA GLN A 129 -31.76 -15.57 19.71
C GLN A 129 -31.43 -14.34 20.58
N LEU A 130 -30.29 -13.68 20.32
CA LEU A 130 -29.80 -12.54 21.10
C LEU A 130 -30.44 -11.22 20.68
N LEU A 131 -30.69 -11.02 19.41
CA LEU A 131 -31.01 -9.73 18.81
C LEU A 131 -32.40 -9.67 18.11
N GLY A 132 -32.96 -10.80 17.72
CA GLY A 132 -34.18 -10.87 16.91
C GLY A 132 -35.44 -10.30 17.54
N ARG A 133 -35.43 -10.04 18.87
CA ARG A 133 -36.54 -9.44 19.59
C ARG A 133 -36.33 -7.96 19.90
N THR A 134 -35.28 -7.34 19.36
CA THR A 134 -34.96 -5.93 19.62
C THR A 134 -35.13 -5.15 18.34
N LEU A 135 -35.95 -4.09 18.34
CA LEU A 135 -36.04 -3.14 17.24
C LEU A 135 -35.03 -2.02 17.41
N VAL A 136 -34.37 -1.67 16.29
CA VAL A 136 -33.51 -0.50 16.21
C VAL A 136 -34.32 0.66 15.64
N VAL A 137 -34.34 1.78 16.33
CA VAL A 137 -35.05 3.02 15.96
C VAL A 137 -34.07 4.19 15.85
N ARG A 138 -34.47 5.24 15.14
CA ARG A 138 -33.59 6.40 14.93
C ARG A 138 -33.38 7.19 16.21
N THR A 139 -34.46 7.58 16.86
CA THR A 139 -34.45 8.51 17.99
C THR A 139 -35.22 7.95 19.18
N ILE A 140 -34.97 8.51 20.35
CA ILE A 140 -35.71 8.16 21.57
C ILE A 140 -37.18 8.50 21.44
N ASP A 141 -37.54 9.60 20.76
CA ASP A 141 -38.92 10.02 20.57
C ASP A 141 -39.71 9.00 19.73
N ASP A 142 -39.11 8.52 18.62
CA ASP A 142 -39.68 7.43 17.81
C ASP A 142 -39.89 6.19 18.70
N GLY A 143 -38.88 5.85 19.50
CA GLY A 143 -38.94 4.71 20.42
C GLY A 143 -40.08 4.82 21.42
N ILE A 144 -40.28 5.98 22.03
CA ILE A 144 -41.38 6.23 23.01
C ILE A 144 -42.75 6.11 22.33
N LEU A 145 -42.91 6.66 21.13
CA LEU A 145 -44.20 6.57 20.40
C LEU A 145 -44.54 5.12 20.09
N ILE A 146 -43.55 4.35 19.58
CA ILE A 146 -43.73 2.93 19.27
C ILE A 146 -44.00 2.12 20.55
N ALA A 147 -43.22 2.33 21.61
CA ALA A 147 -43.42 1.63 22.87
C ALA A 147 -44.86 1.83 23.43
N ARG A 148 -45.39 3.05 23.40
CA ARG A 148 -46.75 3.38 23.84
C ARG A 148 -47.80 2.69 22.95
N LYS A 149 -47.67 2.74 21.63
CA LYS A 149 -48.57 2.13 20.65
C LYS A 149 -48.70 0.63 20.88
N TYR A 150 -47.58 -0.05 21.14
CA TYR A 150 -47.54 -1.49 21.37
C TYR A 150 -47.53 -1.90 22.85
N LYS A 151 -48.10 -1.06 23.71
CA LYS A 151 -48.31 -1.34 25.16
C LYS A 151 -47.04 -1.77 25.87
N GLN A 152 -45.90 -1.16 25.51
CA GLN A 152 -44.59 -1.42 26.08
C GLN A 152 -44.16 -2.90 26.06
N SER A 153 -44.58 -3.64 25.03
CA SER A 153 -44.27 -5.06 24.88
C SER A 153 -43.02 -5.35 24.06
N ILE A 154 -42.46 -4.33 23.40
CA ILE A 154 -41.34 -4.44 22.49
C ILE A 154 -40.10 -3.84 23.11
N ARG A 155 -38.94 -4.50 22.93
CA ARG A 155 -37.64 -3.98 23.28
C ARG A 155 -37.12 -3.12 22.12
N LEU A 156 -36.74 -1.88 22.41
CA LEU A 156 -36.31 -0.88 21.45
C LEU A 156 -34.95 -0.35 21.85
N VAL A 157 -34.10 -0.11 20.84
CA VAL A 157 -32.81 0.57 21.05
C VAL A 157 -32.62 1.64 19.97
N THR A 158 -32.13 2.80 20.35
CA THR A 158 -31.85 3.90 19.42
C THR A 158 -30.43 3.78 18.84
N LEU A 159 -30.15 4.51 17.76
CA LEU A 159 -28.80 4.59 17.21
C LEU A 159 -27.78 5.20 18.21
N GLU A 160 -28.23 6.05 19.11
CA GLU A 160 -27.40 6.68 20.14
C GLU A 160 -27.23 5.80 21.40
N GLY A 161 -27.90 4.64 21.44
CA GLY A 161 -27.75 3.65 22.50
C GLY A 161 -28.72 3.83 23.67
N GLU A 162 -29.84 4.55 23.53
CA GLU A 162 -30.90 4.49 24.54
C GLU A 162 -31.71 3.22 24.36
N LEU A 163 -32.05 2.60 25.46
CA LEU A 163 -32.77 1.32 25.51
C LEU A 163 -34.10 1.48 26.19
N ILE A 164 -35.18 1.03 25.57
CA ILE A 164 -36.50 0.92 26.14
C ILE A 164 -36.85 -0.57 26.28
N ASN A 165 -36.98 -1.04 27.47
CA ASN A 165 -37.32 -2.43 27.73
C ASN A 165 -38.84 -2.67 27.76
N PRO A 166 -39.29 -3.90 27.50
CA PRO A 166 -40.65 -4.30 27.84
C PRO A 166 -40.98 -3.98 29.30
N GLY A 167 -42.18 -3.41 29.52
CA GLY A 167 -42.58 -2.91 30.85
C GLY A 167 -42.21 -1.44 31.09
N GLY A 168 -41.57 -0.76 30.14
CA GLY A 168 -41.40 0.70 30.10
C GLY A 168 -40.18 1.25 30.81
N SER A 169 -39.26 0.40 31.33
CA SER A 169 -38.00 0.92 31.86
C SER A 169 -37.12 1.45 30.71
N MET A 170 -36.51 2.60 30.96
CA MET A 170 -35.65 3.28 29.98
C MET A 170 -34.23 3.41 30.56
N THR A 171 -33.26 3.16 29.72
CA THR A 171 -31.83 3.35 30.03
C THR A 171 -31.24 4.23 28.96
N GLY A 172 -30.57 5.30 29.34
CA GLY A 172 -29.94 6.25 28.42
C GLY A 172 -28.93 7.11 29.14
N GLY A 173 -28.28 7.99 28.45
CA GLY A 173 -27.24 8.88 28.95
C GLY A 173 -26.00 8.82 28.06
N ALA A 174 -24.95 9.55 28.42
CA ALA A 174 -23.72 9.54 27.64
C ALA A 174 -23.14 8.11 27.58
N PHE A 175 -23.05 7.57 26.35
CA PHE A 175 -22.45 6.27 26.14
C PHE A 175 -20.95 6.36 26.43
N LYS A 176 -20.52 5.89 27.60
CA LYS A 176 -19.12 5.77 27.93
C LYS A 176 -18.56 4.58 27.12
N ASN A 177 -17.70 4.88 26.17
CA ASN A 177 -16.97 3.92 25.34
C ASN A 177 -16.08 2.95 26.15
N SER A 178 -16.56 2.39 27.24
CA SER A 178 -15.76 1.58 28.16
C SER A 178 -15.49 0.16 27.65
N SER A 179 -16.29 -0.34 26.73
CA SER A 179 -16.10 -1.69 26.18
C SER A 179 -15.71 -1.72 24.71
N ASN A 180 -16.25 -0.84 23.87
CA ASN A 180 -15.96 -0.73 22.42
C ASN A 180 -15.51 -2.03 21.73
N LEU A 181 -16.12 -3.15 22.12
CA LEU A 181 -15.64 -4.47 21.66
C LEU A 181 -15.91 -4.67 20.17
N LEU A 182 -17.07 -4.21 19.69
CA LEU A 182 -17.42 -4.31 18.26
C LEU A 182 -16.61 -3.33 17.42
N SER A 183 -16.44 -2.07 17.87
CA SER A 183 -15.65 -1.08 17.14
C SER A 183 -14.18 -1.45 17.08
N ARG A 184 -13.62 -2.04 18.14
CA ARG A 184 -12.23 -2.53 18.17
C ARG A 184 -11.97 -3.56 17.08
N ARG A 185 -12.88 -4.50 16.91
CA ARG A 185 -12.76 -5.54 15.87
C ARG A 185 -12.77 -4.92 14.47
N ARG A 186 -13.71 -4.00 14.21
CA ARG A 186 -13.78 -3.29 12.94
C ARG A 186 -12.49 -2.50 12.67
N GLU A 187 -11.98 -1.77 13.66
CA GLU A 187 -10.71 -1.04 13.53
C GLU A 187 -9.55 -1.97 13.15
N ILE A 188 -9.47 -3.17 13.75
CA ILE A 188 -8.46 -4.16 13.40
C ILE A 188 -8.61 -4.56 11.93
N GLU A 189 -9.81 -4.91 11.47
CA GLU A 189 -10.07 -5.30 10.08
C GLU A 189 -9.73 -4.17 9.08
N GLU A 190 -10.06 -2.91 9.43
CA GLU A 190 -9.72 -1.74 8.62
C GLU A 190 -8.20 -1.51 8.54
N PHE A 191 -7.50 -1.63 9.67
CA PHE A 191 -6.06 -1.52 9.70
C PHE A 191 -5.37 -2.66 8.97
N GLU A 192 -5.87 -3.90 9.03
CA GLU A 192 -5.34 -5.03 8.27
C GLU A 192 -5.43 -4.79 6.76
N LYS A 193 -6.58 -4.31 6.28
CA LYS A 193 -6.75 -3.93 4.86
C LYS A 193 -5.78 -2.83 4.46
N THR A 194 -5.66 -1.80 5.30
CA THR A 194 -4.76 -0.66 5.04
C THR A 194 -3.28 -1.12 5.01
N VAL A 195 -2.87 -1.96 5.95
CA VAL A 195 -1.51 -2.52 6.00
C VAL A 195 -1.22 -3.40 4.78
N ALA A 196 -2.19 -4.23 4.36
CA ALA A 196 -2.03 -5.07 3.17
C ALA A 196 -1.88 -4.22 1.89
N MET A 197 -2.67 -3.14 1.76
CA MET A 197 -2.57 -2.20 0.64
C MET A 197 -1.23 -1.48 0.64
N LEU A 198 -0.83 -0.91 1.79
CA LEU A 198 0.45 -0.21 1.92
C LEU A 198 1.67 -1.11 1.67
N LYS A 199 1.63 -2.39 2.06
CA LYS A 199 2.68 -3.36 1.72
C LYS A 199 2.79 -3.57 0.22
N LYS A 200 1.65 -3.73 -0.47
CA LYS A 200 1.64 -3.87 -1.93
C LYS A 200 2.23 -2.64 -2.63
N ASP A 201 1.87 -1.43 -2.16
CA ASP A 201 2.39 -0.18 -2.71
C ASP A 201 3.90 -0.04 -2.44
N MET A 202 4.36 -0.46 -1.26
CA MET A 202 5.77 -0.49 -0.91
C MET A 202 6.56 -1.45 -1.82
N ASP A 203 6.08 -2.68 -2.01
CA ASP A 203 6.72 -3.67 -2.88
C ASP A 203 6.82 -3.15 -4.34
N ALA A 204 5.77 -2.48 -4.83
CA ALA A 204 5.77 -1.85 -6.14
C ALA A 204 6.80 -0.71 -6.24
N ALA A 205 6.85 0.15 -5.23
CA ALA A 205 7.84 1.23 -5.16
C ALA A 205 9.28 0.71 -5.06
N GLU A 206 9.54 -0.36 -4.31
CA GLU A 206 10.86 -1.00 -4.24
C GLU A 206 11.27 -1.59 -5.58
N ALA A 207 10.35 -2.22 -6.31
CA ALA A 207 10.59 -2.72 -7.65
C ALA A 207 10.94 -1.58 -8.63
N ASP A 208 10.21 -0.46 -8.59
CA ASP A 208 10.50 0.73 -9.40
C ASP A 208 11.85 1.34 -9.06
N VAL A 209 12.19 1.46 -7.79
CA VAL A 209 13.51 1.94 -7.34
C VAL A 209 14.63 1.02 -7.86
N SER A 210 14.45 -0.29 -7.82
CA SER A 210 15.41 -1.26 -8.34
C SER A 210 15.58 -1.11 -9.85
N ARG A 211 14.47 -0.99 -10.60
CA ARG A 211 14.49 -0.76 -12.05
C ARG A 211 15.24 0.53 -12.42
N ILE A 212 14.89 1.64 -11.75
CA ILE A 212 15.52 2.94 -12.00
C ILE A 212 17.03 2.91 -11.68
N LYS A 213 17.43 2.23 -10.60
CA LYS A 213 18.86 2.05 -10.29
C LYS A 213 19.60 1.29 -11.38
N SER A 214 19.00 0.23 -11.93
CA SER A 214 19.57 -0.54 -13.03
C SER A 214 19.69 0.28 -14.32
N GLU A 215 18.62 0.99 -14.70
CA GLU A 215 18.61 1.90 -15.86
C GLU A 215 19.69 2.99 -15.72
N ARG A 216 19.80 3.59 -14.54
CA ARG A 216 20.82 4.59 -14.23
C ARG A 216 22.23 4.03 -14.39
N ALA A 217 22.49 2.82 -13.90
CA ALA A 217 23.79 2.17 -14.06
C ALA A 217 24.11 1.92 -15.54
N GLY A 218 23.12 1.48 -16.33
CA GLY A 218 23.25 1.34 -17.78
C GLY A 218 23.59 2.66 -18.48
N CYS A 219 22.92 3.76 -18.10
CA CYS A 219 23.23 5.08 -18.63
C CYS A 219 24.65 5.54 -18.31
N TYR A 220 25.14 5.29 -17.10
CA TYR A 220 26.53 5.64 -16.74
C TYR A 220 27.53 4.87 -17.61
N ASN A 221 27.33 3.57 -17.83
CA ASN A 221 28.20 2.77 -18.71
C ASN A 221 28.19 3.34 -20.12
N MET A 222 27.03 3.66 -20.69
CA MET A 222 26.93 4.28 -22.02
C MET A 222 27.64 5.64 -22.09
N VAL A 223 27.54 6.46 -21.04
CA VAL A 223 28.27 7.75 -21.01
C VAL A 223 29.78 7.53 -20.99
N ASP A 224 30.27 6.55 -20.25
CA ASP A 224 31.70 6.25 -20.19
C ASP A 224 32.22 5.67 -21.55
N ASP A 225 31.45 4.82 -22.21
CA ASP A 225 31.76 4.32 -23.53
C ASP A 225 31.84 5.47 -24.56
N ILE A 226 30.84 6.35 -24.59
CA ILE A 226 30.82 7.54 -25.45
C ILE A 226 32.03 8.45 -25.18
N ARG A 227 32.38 8.65 -23.90
CA ARG A 227 33.57 9.43 -23.53
C ARG A 227 34.86 8.82 -24.03
N GLN A 228 34.98 7.49 -24.04
CA GLN A 228 36.13 6.79 -24.59
C GLN A 228 36.20 6.96 -26.12
N GLU A 229 35.09 6.79 -26.81
CA GLU A 229 35.04 7.00 -28.29
C GLU A 229 35.35 8.46 -28.65
N LEU A 230 34.84 9.43 -27.91
CA LEU A 230 35.16 10.84 -28.10
C LEU A 230 36.67 11.13 -27.95
N ARG A 231 37.31 10.53 -26.90
CA ARG A 231 38.77 10.66 -26.73
C ARG A 231 39.54 10.07 -27.92
N LYS A 232 39.17 8.89 -28.40
CA LYS A 232 39.80 8.27 -29.59
C LYS A 232 39.63 9.14 -30.81
N ALA A 233 38.43 9.64 -31.08
CA ALA A 233 38.14 10.54 -32.19
C ALA A 233 38.94 11.85 -32.10
N SER A 234 39.04 12.45 -30.90
CA SER A 234 39.86 13.65 -30.70
C SER A 234 41.36 13.43 -30.97
N VAL A 235 41.90 12.28 -30.57
CA VAL A 235 43.32 11.93 -30.89
C VAL A 235 43.52 11.80 -32.39
N ILE A 236 42.61 11.11 -33.10
CA ILE A 236 42.66 10.96 -34.56
C ILE A 236 42.58 12.33 -35.23
N GLU A 237 41.64 13.19 -34.81
CA GLU A 237 41.49 14.55 -35.35
C GLU A 237 42.76 15.39 -35.15
N ASN A 238 43.33 15.39 -33.93
CA ASN A 238 44.57 16.12 -33.66
C ASN A 238 45.74 15.60 -34.51
N THR A 239 45.88 14.27 -34.65
CA THR A 239 46.89 13.65 -35.48
C THR A 239 46.72 14.06 -36.95
N ALA A 240 45.49 14.03 -37.45
CA ALA A 240 45.18 14.44 -38.83
C ALA A 240 45.49 15.94 -39.04
N LYS A 241 45.15 16.81 -38.11
CA LYS A 241 45.50 18.24 -38.15
C LYS A 241 47.01 18.47 -38.20
N MET A 242 47.78 17.80 -37.33
CA MET A 242 49.25 17.87 -37.33
C MET A 242 49.83 17.41 -38.66
N ASN A 243 49.36 16.28 -39.19
CA ASN A 243 49.83 15.78 -40.47
C ASN A 243 49.51 16.72 -41.63
N ALA A 244 48.32 17.31 -41.65
CA ALA A 244 47.90 18.30 -42.64
C ALA A 244 48.81 19.57 -42.59
N GLU A 245 49.08 20.08 -41.39
CA GLU A 245 49.94 21.24 -41.19
C GLU A 245 51.40 20.93 -41.65
N GLN A 246 51.90 19.78 -41.24
CA GLN A 246 53.21 19.32 -41.66
C GLN A 246 53.35 19.17 -43.22
N THR A 247 52.29 18.62 -43.82
CA THR A 247 52.24 18.49 -45.28
C THR A 247 52.22 19.84 -45.98
N LYS A 248 51.45 20.79 -45.44
CA LYS A 248 51.36 22.16 -45.93
C LYS A 248 52.72 22.86 -45.85
N THR A 249 53.42 22.74 -44.71
CA THR A 249 54.77 23.30 -44.52
C THR A 249 55.73 22.71 -45.53
N ARG A 250 55.75 21.37 -45.72
CA ARG A 250 56.62 20.71 -46.70
C ARG A 250 56.29 21.15 -48.15
N MET A 251 55.03 21.35 -48.46
CA MET A 251 54.62 21.84 -49.81
C MET A 251 55.11 23.26 -50.03
N GLU A 252 55.05 24.12 -48.99
CA GLU A 252 55.56 25.50 -49.10
C GLU A 252 57.09 25.55 -49.26
N GLU A 253 57.82 24.73 -48.48
CA GLU A 253 59.26 24.56 -48.60
C GLU A 253 59.63 24.04 -49.99
N ALA A 254 58.94 23.05 -50.57
CA ALA A 254 59.15 22.54 -51.93
C ALA A 254 58.84 23.59 -52.97
N LYS A 255 57.83 24.40 -52.85
CA LYS A 255 57.56 25.52 -53.77
C LYS A 255 58.64 26.56 -53.71
N GLN A 256 59.17 26.92 -52.54
CA GLN A 256 60.28 27.87 -52.43
C GLN A 256 61.57 27.32 -53.10
N SER A 257 61.87 26.05 -52.84
CA SER A 257 63.04 25.39 -53.50
C SER A 257 62.86 25.32 -55.01
N CYS A 258 61.68 24.99 -55.49
CA CYS A 258 61.38 24.98 -56.93
C CYS A 258 61.54 26.37 -57.57
N ALA A 259 61.05 27.42 -56.90
CA ALA A 259 61.22 28.81 -57.36
C ALA A 259 62.69 29.21 -57.38
N GLY A 260 63.47 28.76 -56.38
CA GLY A 260 64.93 28.93 -56.35
C GLY A 260 65.63 28.28 -57.56
N TYR A 261 65.31 27.03 -57.88
CA TYR A 261 65.90 26.33 -59.08
C TYR A 261 65.49 26.98 -60.37
N VAL A 262 64.25 27.43 -60.53
CA VAL A 262 63.81 28.15 -61.72
C VAL A 262 64.61 29.47 -61.91
N ALA A 263 64.82 30.21 -60.80
CA ALA A 263 65.61 31.43 -60.83
C ALA A 263 67.10 31.16 -61.21
N GLU A 264 67.67 30.04 -60.68
CA GLU A 264 69.04 29.62 -60.99
C GLU A 264 69.15 29.19 -62.43
N GLN A 265 68.18 28.40 -62.94
CA GLN A 265 68.12 28.02 -64.37
C GLN A 265 68.06 29.25 -65.23
N GLY A 266 67.28 30.25 -64.95
CA GLY A 266 67.21 31.47 -65.75
C GLY A 266 68.45 32.36 -65.69
N LYS A 267 69.29 32.20 -64.60
CA LYS A 267 70.61 32.80 -64.59
C LYS A 267 71.62 32.05 -65.54
N LEU A 268 71.62 30.71 -65.42
CA LEU A 268 72.47 29.87 -66.24
C LEU A 268 72.14 30.02 -67.73
N GLU A 269 70.88 30.10 -68.10
CA GLU A 269 70.42 30.40 -69.47
C GLU A 269 70.98 31.74 -70.02
N ARG A 270 70.99 32.77 -69.18
CA ARG A 270 71.53 34.10 -69.51
C ARG A 270 73.09 34.02 -69.71
N GLU A 271 73.79 33.40 -68.75
CA GLU A 271 75.21 33.20 -68.80
C GLU A 271 75.61 32.39 -70.05
N LEU A 272 74.82 31.37 -70.37
CA LEU A 272 75.04 30.59 -71.61
C LEU A 272 74.83 31.45 -72.86
N GLY A 273 73.78 32.34 -72.85
CA GLY A 273 73.56 33.28 -73.97
C GLY A 273 74.72 34.23 -74.14
N GLU A 274 75.26 34.81 -73.07
CA GLU A 274 76.42 35.69 -73.09
C GLU A 274 77.71 34.99 -73.65
N ILE A 275 77.90 33.73 -73.24
CA ILE A 275 78.99 32.92 -73.70
C ILE A 275 78.90 32.66 -75.27
N ILE A 276 77.68 32.30 -75.71
CA ILE A 276 77.43 32.09 -77.15
C ILE A 276 77.66 33.38 -77.95
N GLU A 277 77.14 34.54 -77.49
CA GLU A 277 77.39 35.81 -78.11
C GLU A 277 78.88 36.18 -78.18
N ASN A 278 79.63 35.95 -77.08
CA ASN A 278 81.05 36.15 -77.02
C ASN A 278 81.80 35.17 -77.97
N GLU A 279 81.37 33.90 -78.05
CA GLU A 279 81.94 32.93 -78.99
C GLU A 279 81.72 33.37 -80.43
N GLU A 280 80.53 33.82 -80.80
CA GLU A 280 80.21 34.35 -82.09
C GLU A 280 81.05 35.60 -82.40
N SER A 281 81.22 36.53 -81.43
CA SER A 281 82.05 37.72 -81.58
C SER A 281 83.56 37.35 -81.86
N ILE A 282 84.07 36.45 -81.01
CA ILE A 282 85.46 35.95 -81.20
C ILE A 282 85.65 35.27 -82.56
N ARG A 283 84.60 34.49 -82.95
CA ARG A 283 84.64 33.82 -84.28
C ARG A 283 84.66 34.82 -85.45
N MET A 284 83.88 35.91 -85.34
CA MET A 284 83.92 36.96 -86.34
C MET A 284 85.23 37.73 -86.29
N GLU A 285 85.83 37.98 -85.12
CA GLU A 285 87.16 38.60 -85.04
C GLU A 285 88.27 37.69 -85.63
N LEU A 286 88.16 36.40 -85.39
CA LEU A 286 89.08 35.43 -86.03
C LEU A 286 88.96 35.43 -87.58
N GLU A 287 87.72 35.41 -88.09
CA GLU A 287 87.44 35.43 -89.50
C GLU A 287 87.96 36.74 -90.17
N VAL A 288 87.84 37.84 -89.45
CA VAL A 288 88.41 39.12 -89.90
C VAL A 288 89.97 39.07 -89.86
N SER A 289 90.58 38.43 -88.88
CA SER A 289 92.02 38.31 -88.69
C SER A 289 92.67 37.36 -89.72
N GLU A 290 91.93 36.29 -90.16
CA GLU A 290 92.39 35.37 -91.20
C GLU A 290 92.32 35.93 -92.61
N ASN A 291 91.51 36.99 -92.84
CA ASN A 291 91.35 37.68 -94.11
C ASN A 291 92.23 38.91 -94.30
N LEU A 292 93.15 39.25 -93.38
CA LEU A 292 94.17 40.27 -93.44
C LEU A 292 95.51 39.67 -93.73
#